data_ea408e2cce0db9fa81a2041df084de3f
#
_entry.id   ea408e2cce0db9fa81a2041df084de3f
#
_cell.length_a   1.000
_cell.length_b   1.000
_cell.length_c   1.000
_cell.angle_alpha   90.00
_cell.angle_beta   90.00
_cell.angle_gamma   90.00
#
_symmetry.space_group_name_H-M   'P 1'
#
loop_
_entity.id
_entity.type
_entity.pdbx_description
1 polymer ?
#
loop_
_entity_poly.entity_id
_entity_poly.type
_entity_poly.pdbx_seq_one_letter_code
_entity_poly.pdbx_strand_id
1 'polypeptide(L)'
;MCIRDRNNKGTLQIEFLDENGIACSRIELTDDGIFRLKGGSRFANMMKYEAGKVYHVEAVLSTVDRNIQVYVDGKRVGLRMFYAPVAAVERIVFRTGVPRTFPTVDTPADQTYDLPNAGAQDPLAEYGIANVKTSSTDKDASSAFLKYADFSHYADYFNGMEDENIVQAIPNAKASEWMEENIPLFECPQHNFEEMYYYRWWSIRKHIKETPVGYGMTEFLVQRSYSDKYNLIACAIGHHIYESRWLRDPKYLDQIIHTWYRGNDGGPMKKMDKFSSWNADAVLARYMVDGDKDYMLDMKKDLETEYQRWERTNRLKNGLYWQGDVQDGMEESISGGRRKKYARPTINSYMYGNAKALSCIGILSGDEGMAMKYGMRADTLKNLVENELWNKRHQFFETMRMDSSANVREAIGYIPWYFNLPDTTQKYEIAWKEIMDAKGFSAPYGLTTAERRHPEFRTRGVGKCEWDGAIWPFASAQTLTAMANFMNNYPQTVLSDSVYFRQMELYVESQYHRGRPYIGEYLDEVTGYWLKGDQERSRYYNHSTFNDLIITGLIGLRPRLDNTIEVNPLIPADKWDWFCLDNVLYHGHNLTILWDKNGDRYHCGKGLRIFVDGKEVGHTAVSYTHLTLPK
;
A
#
# COMPACT_ATOMS: atom_id res chain seq x y z
N MET A 1 21.27 8.68 22.01
CA MET A 1 21.99 9.53 23.01
C MET A 1 21.00 10.21 23.95
N CYS A 2 21.43 10.56 25.16
CA CYS A 2 20.62 11.34 26.10
C CYS A 2 21.18 12.75 26.17
N ILE A 3 20.32 13.77 26.07
CA ILE A 3 20.71 15.19 26.10
C ILE A 3 19.91 15.90 27.18
N ARG A 4 20.61 16.77 27.93
CA ARG A 4 20.02 17.64 28.93
C ARG A 4 20.64 19.03 28.83
N ASP A 5 19.85 20.03 28.53
CA ASP A 5 20.22 21.43 28.75
C ASP A 5 20.11 21.72 30.26
N ARG A 6 21.15 22.26 30.86
CA ARG A 6 21.19 22.51 32.30
C ARG A 6 20.75 23.89 32.70
N ASN A 7 20.81 24.86 31.81
CA ASN A 7 20.62 26.26 32.21
C ASN A 7 19.93 27.14 31.15
N ASN A 8 19.50 26.57 30.03
CA ASN A 8 18.85 27.31 28.94
C ASN A 8 19.63 28.52 28.44
N LYS A 9 20.94 28.36 28.32
CA LYS A 9 21.85 29.41 27.82
C LYS A 9 22.67 28.88 26.68
N GLY A 10 22.75 29.68 25.60
CA GLY A 10 23.47 29.32 24.40
C GLY A 10 22.81 28.17 23.62
N THR A 11 23.32 27.89 22.45
CA THR A 11 22.81 26.85 21.54
C THR A 11 23.78 25.69 21.47
N LEU A 12 23.26 24.46 21.68
CA LEU A 12 23.97 23.23 21.36
C LEU A 12 23.75 22.89 19.89
N GLN A 13 24.81 22.64 19.16
CA GLN A 13 24.81 22.16 17.80
C GLN A 13 25.35 20.74 17.77
N ILE A 14 24.67 19.84 17.08
CA ILE A 14 25.07 18.47 16.84
C ILE A 14 25.21 18.32 15.33
N GLU A 15 26.42 18.19 14.84
CA GLU A 15 26.75 18.15 13.41
C GLU A 15 27.18 16.73 13.02
N PHE A 16 26.76 16.31 11.84
CA PHE A 16 27.07 15.01 11.24
C PHE A 16 27.97 15.25 10.02
N LEU A 17 29.22 14.79 10.08
CA LEU A 17 30.26 15.11 9.13
C LEU A 17 30.84 13.84 8.49
N ASP A 18 31.35 14.00 7.26
CA ASP A 18 32.18 13.01 6.58
C ASP A 18 33.67 13.05 7.05
N GLU A 19 34.51 12.23 6.44
CA GLU A 19 35.97 12.19 6.67
C GLU A 19 36.65 13.53 6.38
N ASN A 20 36.13 14.31 5.43
CA ASN A 20 36.70 15.60 5.00
C ASN A 20 36.16 16.78 5.81
N GLY A 21 35.26 16.54 6.79
CA GLY A 21 34.65 17.59 7.60
C GLY A 21 33.47 18.28 6.94
N ILE A 22 32.89 17.70 5.89
CA ILE A 22 31.68 18.20 5.26
C ILE A 22 30.49 17.79 6.11
N ALA A 23 29.77 18.76 6.65
CA ALA A 23 28.56 18.50 7.45
C ALA A 23 27.35 18.30 6.54
N CYS A 24 26.70 17.14 6.65
CA CYS A 24 25.50 16.83 5.86
C CYS A 24 24.22 17.30 6.51
N SER A 25 24.15 17.34 7.84
CA SER A 25 22.99 17.78 8.60
C SER A 25 23.38 18.29 9.99
N ARG A 26 22.46 19.02 10.63
CA ARG A 26 22.68 19.59 11.96
C ARG A 26 21.40 19.65 12.77
N ILE A 27 21.45 19.17 14.00
CA ILE A 27 20.43 19.36 15.02
C ILE A 27 20.86 20.49 15.94
N GLU A 28 19.95 21.36 16.33
CA GLU A 28 20.22 22.42 17.31
C GLU A 28 19.20 22.39 18.44
N LEU A 29 19.70 22.60 19.66
CA LEU A 29 18.93 22.97 20.83
C LEU A 29 19.22 24.44 21.12
N THR A 30 18.24 25.29 20.85
CA THR A 30 18.42 26.73 20.94
C THR A 30 18.15 27.27 22.34
N ASP A 31 18.73 28.43 22.66
CA ASP A 31 18.54 29.11 23.96
C ASP A 31 17.12 29.61 24.20
N ASP A 32 16.28 29.66 23.17
CA ASP A 32 14.83 29.91 23.30
C ASP A 32 13.99 28.63 23.46
N GLY A 33 14.63 27.49 23.72
CA GLY A 33 13.96 26.23 24.06
C GLY A 33 13.36 25.48 22.87
N ILE A 34 13.99 25.58 21.69
CA ILE A 34 13.52 24.92 20.49
C ILE A 34 14.53 23.84 20.03
N PHE A 35 14.04 22.63 19.78
CA PHE A 35 14.71 21.64 18.95
C PHE A 35 14.46 21.99 17.49
N ARG A 36 15.53 22.19 16.71
CA ARG A 36 15.41 22.43 15.27
C ARG A 36 16.40 21.61 14.47
N LEU A 37 16.02 21.31 13.23
CA LEU A 37 16.79 20.49 12.32
C LEU A 37 17.12 21.29 11.05
N LYS A 38 18.39 21.33 10.67
CA LYS A 38 18.81 21.92 9.40
C LYS A 38 18.65 20.89 8.28
N GLY A 39 17.97 21.30 7.23
CA GLY A 39 17.85 20.53 6.00
C GLY A 39 17.73 21.45 4.79
N GLY A 40 18.48 21.17 3.77
CA GLY A 40 18.62 22.08 2.64
C GLY A 40 19.14 23.45 3.11
N SER A 41 18.54 24.53 2.63
CA SER A 41 18.94 25.91 2.98
C SER A 41 18.28 26.46 4.26
N ARG A 42 17.40 25.71 4.94
CA ARG A 42 16.60 26.23 6.05
C ARG A 42 16.61 25.32 7.27
N PHE A 43 16.39 25.93 8.44
CA PHE A 43 16.01 25.22 9.65
C PHE A 43 14.50 24.99 9.72
N ALA A 44 14.11 23.87 10.30
CA ALA A 44 12.74 23.63 10.72
C ALA A 44 12.71 23.41 12.22
N ASN A 45 11.78 24.09 12.88
CA ASN A 45 11.48 23.84 14.28
C ASN A 45 10.76 22.49 14.39
N MET A 46 11.32 21.57 15.16
CA MET A 46 10.76 20.25 15.36
C MET A 46 9.82 20.23 16.55
N MET A 47 10.29 20.72 17.70
CA MET A 47 9.49 20.76 18.94
C MET A 47 10.08 21.78 19.92
N LYS A 48 9.30 22.14 20.93
CA LYS A 48 9.82 22.85 22.11
C LYS A 48 10.41 21.85 23.10
N TYR A 49 11.46 22.27 23.82
CA TYR A 49 12.04 21.50 24.90
C TYR A 49 12.15 22.35 26.17
N GLU A 50 12.31 21.69 27.32
CA GLU A 50 12.45 22.32 28.63
C GLU A 50 13.83 22.08 29.19
N ALA A 51 14.51 23.15 29.65
CA ALA A 51 15.79 23.03 30.35
C ALA A 51 15.63 22.19 31.62
N GLY A 52 16.64 21.42 31.94
CA GLY A 52 16.63 20.52 33.09
C GLY A 52 16.05 19.13 32.82
N LYS A 53 15.24 18.97 31.80
CA LYS A 53 14.71 17.68 31.39
C LYS A 53 15.71 16.90 30.54
N VAL A 54 15.75 15.58 30.71
CA VAL A 54 16.55 14.68 29.87
C VAL A 54 15.71 14.22 28.72
N TYR A 55 16.22 14.32 27.49
CA TYR A 55 15.61 13.84 26.27
C TYR A 55 16.44 12.70 25.68
N HIS A 56 15.77 11.65 25.27
CA HIS A 56 16.41 10.59 24.49
C HIS A 56 16.32 10.95 23.00
N VAL A 57 17.46 11.24 22.38
CA VAL A 57 17.52 11.67 20.98
C VAL A 57 18.14 10.57 20.12
N GLU A 58 17.47 10.20 19.07
CA GLU A 58 17.94 9.29 18.04
C GLU A 58 17.94 10.03 16.69
N ALA A 59 19.01 9.87 15.92
CA ALA A 59 19.13 10.39 14.58
C ALA A 59 19.46 9.24 13.63
N VAL A 60 18.61 9.00 12.66
CA VAL A 60 18.81 8.03 11.59
C VAL A 60 19.19 8.78 10.33
N LEU A 61 20.39 8.52 9.82
CA LEU A 61 20.93 9.17 8.63
C LEU A 61 21.04 8.14 7.50
N SER A 62 20.50 8.48 6.34
CA SER A 62 20.67 7.70 5.11
C SER A 62 21.53 8.51 4.14
N THR A 63 22.74 8.02 3.84
CA THR A 63 23.62 8.66 2.85
C THR A 63 23.15 8.38 1.43
N VAL A 64 22.44 7.27 1.23
CA VAL A 64 21.81 6.90 -0.04
C VAL A 64 20.64 7.85 -0.34
N ASP A 65 19.67 7.94 0.58
CA ASP A 65 18.48 8.79 0.43
C ASP A 65 18.78 10.27 0.75
N ARG A 66 20.01 10.55 1.22
CA ARG A 66 20.48 11.89 1.59
C ARG A 66 19.56 12.62 2.55
N ASN A 67 19.06 11.89 3.56
CA ASN A 67 18.15 12.45 4.55
C ASN A 67 18.53 12.08 5.97
N ILE A 68 17.97 12.83 6.91
CA ILE A 68 18.04 12.57 8.35
C ILE A 68 16.65 12.55 8.95
N GLN A 69 16.37 11.53 9.73
CA GLN A 69 15.19 11.43 10.58
C GLN A 69 15.60 11.61 12.03
N VAL A 70 14.85 12.39 12.79
CA VAL A 70 15.13 12.65 14.20
C VAL A 70 13.95 12.22 15.05
N TYR A 71 14.26 11.44 16.07
CA TYR A 71 13.30 10.97 17.07
C TYR A 71 13.69 11.53 18.43
N VAL A 72 12.70 11.96 19.20
CA VAL A 72 12.87 12.41 20.59
C VAL A 72 11.90 11.61 21.47
N ASP A 73 12.43 10.93 22.47
CA ASP A 73 11.68 10.04 23.36
C ASP A 73 10.85 9.00 22.58
N GLY A 74 11.43 8.45 21.51
CA GLY A 74 10.81 7.44 20.65
C GLY A 74 9.82 7.98 19.60
N LYS A 75 9.54 9.28 19.60
CA LYS A 75 8.63 9.90 18.63
C LYS A 75 9.42 10.62 17.54
N ARG A 76 9.10 10.37 16.24
CA ARG A 76 9.68 11.11 15.12
C ARG A 76 9.21 12.57 15.17
N VAL A 77 10.17 13.47 15.30
CA VAL A 77 9.91 14.91 15.37
C VAL A 77 10.42 15.67 14.13
N GLY A 78 11.24 15.05 13.31
CA GLY A 78 11.74 15.69 12.09
C GLY A 78 12.24 14.71 11.03
N LEU A 79 12.06 15.12 9.77
CA LEU A 79 12.67 14.51 8.58
C LEU A 79 13.13 15.65 7.67
N ARG A 80 14.38 15.63 7.23
CA ARG A 80 14.93 16.62 6.31
C ARG A 80 15.99 16.00 5.38
N MET A 81 16.07 16.55 4.17
CA MET A 81 17.18 16.23 3.26
C MET A 81 18.49 16.80 3.78
N PHE A 82 19.58 16.15 3.46
CA PHE A 82 20.93 16.70 3.71
C PHE A 82 21.09 18.05 3.00
N TYR A 83 21.83 18.97 3.60
CA TYR A 83 22.20 20.22 2.94
C TYR A 83 23.52 20.12 2.17
N ALA A 84 24.33 19.08 2.41
CA ALA A 84 25.45 18.71 1.58
C ALA A 84 25.48 17.18 1.40
N PRO A 85 25.75 16.66 0.20
CA PRO A 85 25.87 15.23 -0.02
C PRO A 85 27.16 14.71 0.59
N VAL A 86 27.12 13.59 1.28
CA VAL A 86 28.25 12.84 1.81
C VAL A 86 28.11 11.36 1.49
N ALA A 87 29.21 10.68 1.25
CA ALA A 87 29.21 9.24 0.99
C ALA A 87 29.06 8.42 2.29
N ALA A 88 29.60 8.91 3.38
CA ALA A 88 29.51 8.32 4.71
C ALA A 88 29.43 9.40 5.78
N VAL A 89 28.93 9.06 6.97
CA VAL A 89 29.02 9.92 8.15
C VAL A 89 30.05 9.32 9.09
N GLU A 90 31.17 10.01 9.24
CA GLU A 90 32.33 9.53 9.97
C GLU A 90 32.47 10.16 11.37
N ARG A 91 31.88 11.34 11.57
CA ARG A 91 32.02 12.08 12.82
C ARG A 91 30.70 12.71 13.27
N ILE A 92 30.53 12.74 14.58
CA ILE A 92 29.49 13.52 15.26
C ILE A 92 30.17 14.55 16.10
N VAL A 93 29.86 15.82 15.86
CA VAL A 93 30.49 16.96 16.57
C VAL A 93 29.43 17.65 17.42
N PHE A 94 29.77 17.91 18.69
CA PHE A 94 28.96 18.68 19.63
C PHE A 94 29.63 20.02 19.87
N ARG A 95 28.92 21.11 19.62
CA ARG A 95 29.41 22.48 19.79
C ARG A 95 28.42 23.33 20.57
N THR A 96 28.93 24.26 21.36
CA THR A 96 28.13 25.34 21.96
C THR A 96 28.63 26.68 21.41
N GLY A 97 27.79 27.68 21.41
CA GLY A 97 28.14 29.03 20.98
C GLY A 97 27.23 29.56 19.88
N VAL A 98 27.66 30.63 19.21
CA VAL A 98 26.89 31.29 18.16
C VAL A 98 26.73 30.32 16.96
N PRO A 99 25.49 30.05 16.53
CA PRO A 99 25.27 29.25 15.34
C PRO A 99 25.95 29.87 14.13
N ARG A 100 26.48 29.03 13.24
CA ARG A 100 27.00 29.49 11.96
C ARG A 100 25.92 30.26 11.21
N THR A 101 26.27 31.41 10.68
CA THR A 101 25.38 32.23 9.87
C THR A 101 25.03 31.54 8.55
N PHE A 102 23.84 31.76 8.08
CA PHE A 102 23.42 31.25 6.78
C PHE A 102 24.22 31.85 5.64
N PRO A 103 24.32 31.13 4.51
CA PRO A 103 24.94 31.68 3.31
C PRO A 103 24.23 32.95 2.86
N THR A 104 25.01 33.92 2.47
CA THR A 104 24.59 35.11 1.72
C THR A 104 24.85 34.86 0.24
N VAL A 105 24.50 35.86 -0.60
CA VAL A 105 24.84 35.80 -2.03
C VAL A 105 26.35 35.65 -2.25
N ASP A 106 27.16 36.21 -1.35
CA ASP A 106 28.63 36.20 -1.40
C ASP A 106 29.25 34.97 -0.73
N THR A 107 28.48 34.26 0.09
CA THR A 107 28.87 32.99 0.72
C THR A 107 27.81 31.93 0.42
N PRO A 108 27.86 31.30 -0.74
CA PRO A 108 26.75 30.52 -1.29
C PRO A 108 26.45 29.21 -0.55
N ALA A 109 27.27 28.78 0.37
CA ALA A 109 27.00 27.63 1.19
C ALA A 109 27.18 27.96 2.66
N ASP A 110 26.23 27.56 3.50
CA ASP A 110 26.52 27.37 4.91
C ASP A 110 27.79 26.52 4.98
N GLN A 111 28.72 26.92 5.81
CA GLN A 111 30.00 26.22 5.85
C GLN A 111 29.76 24.74 6.10
N THR A 112 30.08 23.95 5.12
CA THR A 112 29.89 22.50 5.17
C THR A 112 31.11 21.81 5.76
N TYR A 113 32.23 22.55 5.91
CA TYR A 113 33.46 22.01 6.43
C TYR A 113 33.54 22.11 7.96
N ASP A 114 34.32 21.24 8.56
CA ASP A 114 34.58 21.23 10.00
C ASP A 114 35.57 22.36 10.35
N LEU A 115 35.07 23.57 10.37
CA LEU A 115 35.85 24.76 10.75
C LEU A 115 35.64 25.10 12.22
N PRO A 116 36.66 25.64 12.91
CA PRO A 116 36.48 26.20 14.25
C PRO A 116 35.39 27.25 14.26
N ASN A 117 34.61 27.32 15.33
CA ASN A 117 33.63 28.39 15.52
C ASN A 117 34.34 29.74 15.48
N ALA A 118 33.93 30.59 14.56
CA ALA A 118 34.55 31.91 14.34
C ALA A 118 34.11 32.98 15.35
N GLY A 119 33.28 32.63 16.34
CA GLY A 119 32.73 33.57 17.31
C GLY A 119 33.04 33.22 18.76
N ALA A 120 32.78 34.15 19.66
CA ALA A 120 32.90 33.92 21.09
C ALA A 120 31.96 32.78 21.51
N GLN A 121 32.49 31.77 22.17
CA GLN A 121 31.68 30.73 22.79
C GLN A 121 30.93 31.34 23.96
N ASP A 122 29.70 30.92 24.20
CA ASP A 122 28.97 31.29 25.41
C ASP A 122 29.52 30.45 26.59
N PRO A 123 30.32 31.02 27.49
CA PRO A 123 30.94 30.26 28.57
C PRO A 123 29.94 29.81 29.62
N LEU A 124 28.67 30.24 29.51
CA LEU A 124 27.58 29.89 30.41
C LEU A 124 26.70 28.76 29.89
N ALA A 125 26.89 28.35 28.64
CA ALA A 125 26.12 27.21 28.08
C ALA A 125 26.56 25.91 28.73
N GLU A 126 25.63 25.15 29.29
CA GLU A 126 25.92 23.88 29.97
C GLU A 126 24.95 22.77 29.51
N TYR A 127 25.48 21.82 28.80
CA TYR A 127 24.75 20.66 28.30
C TYR A 127 25.34 19.36 28.84
N GLY A 128 24.46 18.45 29.29
CA GLY A 128 24.84 17.08 29.60
C GLY A 128 24.55 16.18 28.39
N ILE A 129 25.54 15.45 27.92
CA ILE A 129 25.41 14.47 26.84
C ILE A 129 25.90 13.13 27.38
N ALA A 130 25.08 12.09 27.27
CA ALA A 130 25.40 10.76 27.78
C ALA A 130 24.87 9.67 26.82
N ASN A 131 25.40 8.45 26.98
CA ASN A 131 24.96 7.27 26.25
C ASN A 131 24.97 7.46 24.72
N VAL A 132 26.00 8.13 24.19
CA VAL A 132 26.20 8.23 22.74
C VAL A 132 26.53 6.84 22.22
N LYS A 133 25.67 6.29 21.40
CA LYS A 133 25.89 5.03 20.68
C LYS A 133 25.69 5.30 19.20
N THR A 134 26.52 4.72 18.39
CA THR A 134 26.40 4.73 16.94
C THR A 134 26.31 3.28 16.48
N SER A 135 25.49 3.04 15.49
CA SER A 135 25.47 1.80 14.73
C SER A 135 25.36 2.18 13.26
N SER A 136 26.06 1.48 12.41
CA SER A 136 25.81 1.54 10.97
C SER A 136 25.02 0.28 10.59
N THR A 137 23.94 0.46 9.86
CA THR A 137 23.38 -0.59 9.04
C THR A 137 23.90 -0.32 7.64
N ASP A 138 24.80 -1.16 7.19
CA ASP A 138 25.17 -1.15 5.78
C ASP A 138 23.94 -1.69 5.03
N LYS A 139 23.30 -0.84 4.23
CA LYS A 139 22.20 -1.31 3.37
C LYS A 139 22.75 -2.31 2.33
N ASP A 140 24.05 -2.26 2.03
CA ASP A 140 24.76 -3.19 1.15
C ASP A 140 25.24 -4.46 1.86
N ALA A 141 25.42 -4.43 3.19
CA ALA A 141 25.59 -5.61 4.04
C ALA A 141 24.24 -6.18 4.47
N SER A 142 23.17 -5.88 3.73
CA SER A 142 21.94 -6.58 3.90
C SER A 142 22.21 -8.04 3.58
N SER A 143 21.90 -8.89 4.51
CA SER A 143 21.54 -10.28 4.41
C SER A 143 20.43 -10.52 3.37
N ALA A 144 20.38 -9.74 2.31
CA ALA A 144 19.48 -9.88 1.20
C ALA A 144 19.81 -11.19 0.48
N PHE A 145 18.83 -12.05 0.35
CA PHE A 145 18.93 -13.27 -0.43
C PHE A 145 18.89 -12.98 -1.93
N LEU A 146 18.21 -11.91 -2.30
CA LEU A 146 18.05 -11.46 -3.67
C LEU A 146 18.75 -10.11 -3.90
N LYS A 147 19.30 -9.93 -5.10
CA LYS A 147 19.91 -8.67 -5.51
C LYS A 147 19.12 -8.10 -6.68
N TYR A 148 18.78 -6.83 -6.64
CA TYR A 148 18.05 -6.20 -7.75
C TYR A 148 18.79 -6.32 -9.09
N ALA A 149 20.13 -6.34 -9.08
CA ALA A 149 20.93 -6.53 -10.29
C ALA A 149 20.57 -7.79 -11.09
N ASP A 150 20.08 -8.85 -10.43
CA ASP A 150 19.67 -10.09 -11.08
C ASP A 150 18.34 -9.92 -11.85
N PHE A 151 17.55 -8.89 -11.50
CA PHE A 151 16.23 -8.58 -12.06
C PHE A 151 16.20 -7.28 -12.88
N SER A 152 17.29 -6.52 -12.93
CA SER A 152 17.37 -5.23 -13.63
C SER A 152 17.05 -5.32 -15.11
N HIS A 153 17.31 -6.46 -15.74
CA HIS A 153 17.00 -6.75 -17.12
C HIS A 153 15.49 -6.62 -17.46
N TYR A 154 14.61 -6.78 -16.48
CA TYR A 154 13.17 -6.57 -16.66
C TYR A 154 12.86 -5.11 -16.97
N ALA A 155 13.47 -4.15 -16.26
CA ALA A 155 13.26 -2.73 -16.53
C ALA A 155 13.71 -2.37 -17.96
N ASP A 156 14.87 -2.88 -18.40
CA ASP A 156 15.38 -2.65 -19.74
C ASP A 156 14.45 -3.27 -20.80
N TYR A 157 13.98 -4.48 -20.57
CA TYR A 157 13.04 -5.16 -21.45
C TYR A 157 11.74 -4.37 -21.60
N PHE A 158 11.12 -3.96 -20.49
CA PHE A 158 9.85 -3.22 -20.52
C PHE A 158 10.01 -1.83 -21.13
N ASN A 159 11.12 -1.13 -20.85
CA ASN A 159 11.45 0.14 -21.50
C ASN A 159 11.55 -0.02 -23.03
N GLY A 160 12.10 -1.14 -23.49
CA GLY A 160 12.25 -1.44 -24.92
C GLY A 160 10.96 -1.83 -25.63
N MET A 161 9.84 -2.03 -24.91
CA MET A 161 8.57 -2.41 -25.53
C MET A 161 7.81 -1.25 -26.18
N GLU A 162 8.17 -0.03 -25.87
CA GLU A 162 7.44 1.16 -26.33
C GLU A 162 8.33 2.40 -26.49
N ASP A 163 7.86 3.35 -27.30
CA ASP A 163 8.29 4.74 -27.23
C ASP A 163 7.50 5.42 -26.10
N GLU A 164 8.18 6.02 -25.13
CA GLU A 164 7.55 6.65 -23.96
C GLU A 164 6.91 8.01 -24.33
N ASN A 165 5.68 7.96 -24.83
CA ASN A 165 4.96 9.17 -25.29
C ASN A 165 4.38 10.00 -24.13
N ILE A 166 4.13 9.37 -22.97
CA ILE A 166 3.57 10.03 -21.78
C ILE A 166 4.51 9.78 -20.61
N VAL A 167 5.13 10.85 -20.14
CA VAL A 167 6.01 10.85 -18.97
C VAL A 167 5.31 11.57 -17.83
N GLN A 168 5.25 10.92 -16.65
CA GLN A 168 4.78 11.54 -15.41
C GLN A 168 5.97 11.81 -14.46
N ALA A 169 5.87 11.47 -13.17
CA ALA A 169 6.94 11.80 -12.23
C ALA A 169 8.25 11.03 -12.50
N ILE A 170 8.16 9.77 -12.93
CA ILE A 170 9.33 8.88 -13.04
C ILE A 170 9.40 8.33 -14.47
N PRO A 171 10.32 8.82 -15.32
CA PRO A 171 10.47 8.36 -16.71
C PRO A 171 11.09 6.95 -16.79
N ASN A 172 10.95 6.30 -17.96
CA ASN A 172 11.53 4.98 -18.24
C ASN A 172 13.05 4.95 -17.98
N ALA A 173 13.76 6.04 -18.29
CA ALA A 173 15.20 6.16 -18.05
C ALA A 173 15.57 6.04 -16.53
N LYS A 174 14.60 6.22 -15.65
CA LYS A 174 14.76 6.10 -14.19
C LYS A 174 14.04 4.87 -13.61
N ALA A 175 13.48 4.03 -14.47
CA ALA A 175 12.67 2.89 -14.02
C ALA A 175 13.48 1.90 -13.17
N SER A 176 14.69 1.52 -13.65
CA SER A 176 15.55 0.58 -12.93
C SER A 176 15.99 1.12 -11.56
N GLU A 177 16.49 2.34 -11.51
CA GLU A 177 16.87 3.01 -10.26
C GLU A 177 15.69 3.09 -9.28
N TRP A 178 14.53 3.51 -9.75
CA TRP A 178 13.33 3.60 -8.91
C TRP A 178 12.87 2.24 -8.39
N MET A 179 12.91 1.19 -9.21
CA MET A 179 12.53 -0.17 -8.80
C MET A 179 13.50 -0.70 -7.75
N GLU A 180 14.83 -0.53 -7.95
CA GLU A 180 15.83 -0.94 -6.98
C GLU A 180 15.60 -0.33 -5.60
N GLU A 181 15.25 0.95 -5.55
CA GLU A 181 15.03 1.68 -4.29
C GLU A 181 13.69 1.36 -3.62
N ASN A 182 12.65 1.03 -4.40
CA ASN A 182 11.28 1.13 -3.90
C ASN A 182 10.49 -0.17 -3.80
N ILE A 183 10.91 -1.24 -4.47
CA ILE A 183 10.10 -2.46 -4.49
C ILE A 183 10.70 -3.59 -3.66
N PRO A 184 9.89 -4.46 -3.05
CA PRO A 184 10.36 -5.76 -2.58
C PRO A 184 10.73 -6.64 -3.78
N LEU A 185 11.69 -7.54 -3.58
CA LEU A 185 12.16 -8.46 -4.62
C LEU A 185 11.46 -9.80 -4.50
N PHE A 186 11.22 -10.44 -5.63
CA PHE A 186 10.54 -11.72 -5.70
C PHE A 186 11.14 -12.62 -6.77
N GLU A 187 11.34 -13.89 -6.44
CA GLU A 187 11.64 -14.93 -7.41
C GLU A 187 10.86 -16.22 -7.13
N CYS A 188 10.58 -16.97 -8.18
CA CYS A 188 9.96 -18.28 -8.13
C CYS A 188 10.36 -19.12 -9.37
N PRO A 189 10.12 -20.45 -9.39
CA PRO A 189 10.48 -21.27 -10.53
C PRO A 189 9.63 -21.03 -11.79
N GLN A 190 8.54 -20.27 -11.68
CA GLN A 190 7.60 -20.05 -12.77
C GLN A 190 7.78 -18.64 -13.34
N HIS A 191 8.54 -18.54 -14.45
CA HIS A 191 9.00 -17.28 -15.03
C HIS A 191 7.90 -16.25 -15.31
N ASN A 192 6.71 -16.65 -15.77
CA ASN A 192 5.63 -15.70 -16.05
C ASN A 192 5.10 -14.98 -14.79
N PHE A 193 5.16 -15.61 -13.61
CA PHE A 193 4.82 -14.92 -12.34
C PHE A 193 5.87 -13.88 -11.99
N GLU A 194 7.14 -14.22 -12.13
CA GLU A 194 8.25 -13.30 -11.86
C GLU A 194 8.25 -12.12 -12.84
N GLU A 195 8.15 -12.39 -14.16
CA GLU A 195 8.07 -11.35 -15.18
C GLU A 195 6.89 -10.40 -14.92
N MET A 196 5.71 -10.95 -14.61
CA MET A 196 4.53 -10.14 -14.36
C MET A 196 4.64 -9.33 -13.06
N TYR A 197 5.29 -9.86 -12.02
CA TYR A 197 5.56 -9.13 -10.79
C TYR A 197 6.37 -7.85 -11.05
N TYR A 198 7.48 -7.95 -11.78
CA TYR A 198 8.31 -6.79 -12.12
C TYR A 198 7.61 -5.87 -13.13
N TYR A 199 6.84 -6.43 -14.07
CA TYR A 199 6.04 -5.63 -15.01
C TYR A 199 4.99 -4.77 -14.29
N ARG A 200 4.31 -5.31 -13.29
CA ARG A 200 3.31 -4.56 -12.52
C ARG A 200 3.96 -3.43 -11.70
N TRP A 201 5.13 -3.62 -11.12
CA TRP A 201 5.89 -2.54 -10.49
C TRP A 201 6.36 -1.50 -11.50
N TRP A 202 6.90 -1.94 -12.62
CA TRP A 202 7.31 -1.03 -13.70
C TRP A 202 6.13 -0.22 -14.24
N SER A 203 4.94 -0.80 -14.40
CA SER A 203 3.76 -0.11 -14.91
C SER A 203 3.15 0.86 -13.88
N ILE A 204 3.04 0.47 -12.59
CA ILE A 204 2.47 1.36 -11.57
C ILE A 204 3.31 2.63 -11.37
N ARG A 205 4.63 2.54 -11.50
CA ARG A 205 5.54 3.69 -11.50
C ARG A 205 5.12 4.78 -12.50
N LYS A 206 4.66 4.38 -13.68
CA LYS A 206 4.23 5.31 -14.75
C LYS A 206 3.01 6.15 -14.33
N HIS A 207 2.23 5.66 -13.37
CA HIS A 207 1.02 6.31 -12.89
C HIS A 207 1.26 7.26 -11.72
N ILE A 208 2.44 7.27 -11.12
CA ILE A 208 2.82 8.25 -10.12
C ILE A 208 3.02 9.59 -10.82
N LYS A 209 2.16 10.55 -10.48
CA LYS A 209 2.13 11.87 -11.08
C LYS A 209 2.46 12.95 -10.07
N GLU A 210 3.47 13.74 -10.37
CA GLU A 210 3.78 14.93 -9.60
C GLU A 210 2.74 16.03 -9.90
N THR A 211 2.22 16.64 -8.84
CA THR A 211 1.25 17.72 -8.91
C THR A 211 1.67 18.87 -7.99
N PRO A 212 1.11 20.08 -8.16
CA PRO A 212 1.42 21.19 -7.25
C PRO A 212 1.06 20.95 -5.76
N VAL A 213 0.29 19.91 -5.46
CA VAL A 213 -0.17 19.58 -4.11
C VAL A 213 0.39 18.27 -3.56
N GLY A 214 1.32 17.65 -4.27
CA GLY A 214 1.95 16.37 -3.94
C GLY A 214 1.78 15.33 -5.04
N TYR A 215 2.21 14.12 -4.78
CA TYR A 215 1.98 13.02 -5.74
C TYR A 215 0.51 12.62 -5.78
N GLY A 216 0.05 12.30 -6.98
CA GLY A 216 -1.20 11.61 -7.24
C GLY A 216 -0.93 10.30 -7.98
N MET A 217 -1.91 9.41 -8.05
CA MET A 217 -1.84 8.20 -8.85
C MET A 217 -3.00 8.16 -9.83
N THR A 218 -2.68 8.01 -11.12
CA THR A 218 -3.68 7.98 -12.18
C THR A 218 -4.14 6.57 -12.47
N GLU A 219 -5.39 6.41 -12.91
CA GLU A 219 -5.93 5.15 -13.40
C GLU A 219 -5.57 4.95 -14.89
N PHE A 220 -5.63 6.04 -15.67
CA PHE A 220 -5.21 6.09 -17.07
C PHE A 220 -4.00 7.02 -17.22
N LEU A 221 -3.07 6.70 -18.10
CA LEU A 221 -2.04 7.65 -18.50
C LEU A 221 -2.64 8.77 -19.37
N VAL A 222 -3.51 8.40 -20.31
CA VAL A 222 -4.19 9.37 -21.18
C VAL A 222 -5.24 10.15 -20.42
N GLN A 223 -5.25 11.49 -20.58
CA GLN A 223 -6.21 12.38 -19.93
C GLN A 223 -7.65 11.98 -20.23
N ARG A 224 -8.48 11.91 -19.19
CA ARG A 224 -9.91 11.60 -19.29
C ARG A 224 -10.78 12.81 -18.93
N SER A 225 -11.82 13.07 -19.73
CA SER A 225 -12.74 14.19 -19.51
C SER A 225 -13.58 14.06 -18.23
N TYR A 226 -13.79 12.84 -17.77
CA TYR A 226 -14.56 12.54 -16.56
C TYR A 226 -13.71 12.44 -15.29
N SER A 227 -12.38 12.49 -15.40
CA SER A 227 -11.47 12.50 -14.25
C SER A 227 -11.63 13.79 -13.42
N ASP A 228 -11.10 13.80 -12.24
CA ASP A 228 -10.90 15.01 -11.43
C ASP A 228 -9.63 15.76 -11.89
N LYS A 229 -9.28 16.81 -11.18
CA LYS A 229 -8.05 17.55 -11.35
C LYS A 229 -6.85 16.57 -11.39
N TYR A 230 -5.85 16.88 -12.20
CA TYR A 230 -4.65 16.07 -12.39
C TYR A 230 -4.85 14.68 -13.01
N ASN A 231 -5.98 14.42 -13.65
CA ASN A 231 -6.38 13.12 -14.21
C ASN A 231 -6.64 12.03 -13.17
N LEU A 232 -7.03 12.40 -11.95
CA LEU A 232 -7.32 11.46 -10.89
C LEU A 232 -8.75 10.91 -11.00
N ILE A 233 -8.92 9.61 -10.75
CA ILE A 233 -10.22 8.92 -10.78
C ILE A 233 -10.35 8.10 -9.50
N ALA A 234 -11.42 8.34 -8.73
CA ALA A 234 -11.60 7.77 -7.40
C ALA A 234 -11.92 6.26 -7.39
N CYS A 235 -12.31 5.69 -8.51
CA CYS A 235 -12.73 4.28 -8.61
C CYS A 235 -11.66 3.30 -8.11
N ALA A 236 -10.40 3.58 -8.40
CA ALA A 236 -9.29 2.66 -8.14
C ALA A 236 -8.49 2.99 -6.86
N ILE A 237 -8.89 3.98 -6.04
CA ILE A 237 -8.10 4.43 -4.86
C ILE A 237 -7.76 3.25 -3.94
N GLY A 238 -8.72 2.39 -3.63
CA GLY A 238 -8.48 1.23 -2.76
C GLY A 238 -7.43 0.29 -3.33
N HIS A 239 -7.48 -0.01 -4.64
CA HIS A 239 -6.44 -0.82 -5.31
C HIS A 239 -5.09 -0.12 -5.30
N HIS A 240 -5.04 1.18 -5.57
CA HIS A 240 -3.81 1.96 -5.56
C HIS A 240 -3.11 1.89 -4.19
N ILE A 241 -3.87 2.04 -3.09
CA ILE A 241 -3.32 1.98 -1.73
C ILE A 241 -2.83 0.56 -1.40
N TYR A 242 -3.64 -0.47 -1.68
CA TYR A 242 -3.27 -1.86 -1.41
C TYR A 242 -2.03 -2.29 -2.19
N GLU A 243 -1.89 -1.92 -3.46
CA GLU A 243 -0.70 -2.24 -4.24
C GLU A 243 0.51 -1.44 -3.76
N SER A 244 0.36 -0.13 -3.51
CA SER A 244 1.46 0.77 -3.16
C SER A 244 1.91 0.70 -1.69
N ARG A 245 1.16 0.02 -0.80
CA ARG A 245 1.55 -0.12 0.61
C ARG A 245 2.86 -0.90 0.81
N TRP A 246 3.34 -1.58 -0.23
CA TRP A 246 4.58 -2.32 -0.25
C TRP A 246 5.78 -1.51 -0.77
N LEU A 247 5.55 -0.27 -1.23
CA LEU A 247 6.64 0.63 -1.62
C LEU A 247 7.47 1.01 -0.39
N ARG A 248 8.79 0.96 -0.54
CA ARG A 248 9.73 1.22 0.56
C ARG A 248 9.81 2.70 0.94
N ASP A 249 9.66 3.62 -0.02
CA ASP A 249 9.59 5.05 0.25
C ASP A 249 8.12 5.46 0.50
N PRO A 250 7.73 5.72 1.75
CA PRO A 250 6.36 6.06 2.10
C PRO A 250 5.88 7.37 1.49
N LYS A 251 6.80 8.24 1.04
CA LYS A 251 6.44 9.57 0.50
C LYS A 251 5.44 9.50 -0.66
N TYR A 252 5.54 8.46 -1.50
CA TYR A 252 4.64 8.31 -2.63
C TYR A 252 3.21 8.09 -2.14
N LEU A 253 3.02 7.06 -1.33
CA LEU A 253 1.68 6.70 -0.85
C LEU A 253 1.10 7.75 0.10
N ASP A 254 1.93 8.34 0.97
CA ASP A 254 1.54 9.44 1.86
C ASP A 254 0.93 10.59 1.07
N GLN A 255 1.63 11.04 0.04
CA GLN A 255 1.20 12.16 -0.75
C GLN A 255 0.02 11.81 -1.67
N ILE A 256 -0.04 10.58 -2.21
CA ILE A 256 -1.18 10.12 -3.00
C ILE A 256 -2.46 10.18 -2.17
N ILE A 257 -2.43 9.68 -0.93
CA ILE A 257 -3.58 9.75 -0.04
C ILE A 257 -3.90 11.20 0.32
N HIS A 258 -2.91 11.99 0.73
CA HIS A 258 -3.10 13.41 1.07
C HIS A 258 -3.66 14.21 -0.11
N THR A 259 -3.22 13.95 -1.34
CA THR A 259 -3.74 14.61 -2.54
C THR A 259 -5.24 14.36 -2.69
N TRP A 260 -5.72 13.15 -2.43
CA TRP A 260 -7.15 12.87 -2.48
C TRP A 260 -7.96 13.61 -1.41
N TYR A 261 -7.46 13.67 -0.17
CA TYR A 261 -8.21 14.23 0.95
C TYR A 261 -7.99 15.72 1.16
N ARG A 262 -6.87 16.28 0.69
CA ARG A 262 -6.46 17.68 0.99
C ARG A 262 -5.94 18.44 -0.22
N GLY A 263 -5.98 17.87 -1.42
CA GLY A 263 -5.40 18.45 -2.64
C GLY A 263 -6.25 19.54 -3.30
N ASN A 264 -7.48 19.80 -2.82
CA ASN A 264 -8.34 20.84 -3.33
C ASN A 264 -8.49 21.96 -2.27
N ASP A 265 -7.53 22.89 -2.28
CA ASP A 265 -7.48 24.02 -1.34
C ASP A 265 -7.57 23.59 0.15
N GLY A 266 -6.86 22.50 0.50
CA GLY A 266 -6.86 21.92 1.84
C GLY A 266 -8.03 20.99 2.16
N GLY A 267 -8.94 20.77 1.21
CA GLY A 267 -10.06 19.84 1.30
C GLY A 267 -9.99 18.71 0.28
N PRO A 268 -10.96 17.79 0.30
CA PRO A 268 -10.97 16.64 -0.58
C PRO A 268 -11.15 17.04 -2.05
N MET A 269 -10.59 16.22 -2.94
CA MET A 269 -10.77 16.35 -4.38
C MET A 269 -12.27 16.33 -4.74
N LYS A 270 -12.67 17.13 -5.73
CA LYS A 270 -14.09 17.39 -6.05
C LYS A 270 -14.89 16.14 -6.45
N LYS A 271 -14.21 15.16 -7.05
CA LYS A 271 -14.84 13.91 -7.51
C LYS A 271 -14.44 12.70 -6.68
N MET A 272 -13.93 12.91 -5.47
CA MET A 272 -13.50 11.83 -4.58
C MET A 272 -14.63 10.85 -4.24
N ASP A 273 -15.85 11.35 -4.08
CA ASP A 273 -17.07 10.59 -3.79
C ASP A 273 -17.90 10.23 -5.04
N LYS A 274 -17.30 10.37 -6.22
CA LYS A 274 -18.00 10.00 -7.47
C LYS A 274 -18.19 8.49 -7.58
N PHE A 275 -17.27 7.70 -7.07
CA PHE A 275 -17.30 6.23 -7.08
C PHE A 275 -17.29 5.68 -5.67
N SER A 276 -17.98 4.54 -5.46
CA SER A 276 -17.87 3.77 -4.21
C SER A 276 -16.42 3.34 -3.96
N SER A 277 -15.97 3.40 -2.73
CA SER A 277 -14.60 3.06 -2.36
C SER A 277 -14.49 2.52 -0.94
N TRP A 278 -13.37 1.84 -0.65
CA TRP A 278 -13.04 1.29 0.67
C TRP A 278 -11.81 1.98 1.27
N ASN A 279 -11.79 3.32 1.20
CA ASN A 279 -10.60 4.11 1.51
C ASN A 279 -10.15 4.00 2.96
N ALA A 280 -11.06 4.00 3.94
CA ALA A 280 -10.68 3.88 5.34
C ALA A 280 -10.07 2.50 5.65
N ASP A 281 -10.62 1.44 5.04
CA ASP A 281 -10.05 0.09 5.11
C ASP A 281 -8.65 0.04 4.48
N ALA A 282 -8.47 0.65 3.31
CA ALA A 282 -7.19 0.67 2.61
C ALA A 282 -6.11 1.46 3.39
N VAL A 283 -6.45 2.58 4.01
CA VAL A 283 -5.51 3.34 4.86
C VAL A 283 -5.14 2.55 6.12
N LEU A 284 -6.09 1.83 6.73
CA LEU A 284 -5.78 0.91 7.82
C LEU A 284 -4.89 -0.25 7.34
N ALA A 285 -5.17 -0.79 6.15
CA ALA A 285 -4.36 -1.85 5.55
C ALA A 285 -2.92 -1.39 5.24
N ARG A 286 -2.71 -0.12 4.91
CA ARG A 286 -1.38 0.48 4.84
C ARG A 286 -0.70 0.48 6.21
N TYR A 287 -1.38 0.96 7.26
CA TYR A 287 -0.86 0.97 8.63
C TYR A 287 -0.44 -0.44 9.08
N MET A 288 -1.18 -1.47 8.72
CA MET A 288 -0.82 -2.86 9.04
C MET A 288 0.49 -3.32 8.39
N VAL A 289 1.01 -2.61 7.39
CA VAL A 289 2.30 -2.89 6.75
C VAL A 289 3.41 -2.01 7.30
N ASP A 290 3.20 -0.70 7.36
CA ASP A 290 4.27 0.25 7.72
C ASP A 290 4.36 0.58 9.23
N GLY A 291 3.27 0.36 9.99
CA GLY A 291 3.20 0.68 11.41
C GLY A 291 3.19 2.19 11.70
N ASP A 292 3.05 3.08 10.70
CA ASP A 292 3.04 4.52 10.89
C ASP A 292 1.71 5.00 11.50
N LYS A 293 1.64 4.88 12.82
CA LYS A 293 0.47 5.28 13.60
C LYS A 293 0.21 6.79 13.51
N ASP A 294 1.24 7.61 13.47
CA ASP A 294 1.10 9.07 13.45
C ASP A 294 0.43 9.52 12.15
N TYR A 295 0.84 8.96 11.02
CA TYR A 295 0.19 9.23 9.74
C TYR A 295 -1.28 8.77 9.73
N MET A 296 -1.55 7.56 10.20
CA MET A 296 -2.91 7.04 10.26
C MET A 296 -3.82 7.92 11.14
N LEU A 297 -3.32 8.40 12.28
CA LEU A 297 -4.08 9.28 13.17
C LEU A 297 -4.28 10.67 12.58
N ASP A 298 -3.35 11.18 11.78
CA ASP A 298 -3.52 12.42 11.02
C ASP A 298 -4.69 12.32 10.01
N MET A 299 -4.88 11.15 9.41
CA MET A 299 -5.97 10.89 8.47
C MET A 299 -7.34 10.61 9.13
N LYS A 300 -7.38 10.36 10.43
CA LYS A 300 -8.60 9.95 11.15
C LYS A 300 -9.83 10.80 10.85
N LYS A 301 -9.70 12.12 10.92
CA LYS A 301 -10.80 13.05 10.70
C LYS A 301 -11.30 13.06 9.26
N ASP A 302 -10.40 12.95 8.31
CA ASP A 302 -10.73 12.94 6.89
C ASP A 302 -11.52 11.68 6.52
N LEU A 303 -11.04 10.52 7.00
CA LEU A 303 -11.70 9.22 6.80
C LEU A 303 -13.10 9.18 7.43
N GLU A 304 -13.24 9.69 8.66
CA GLU A 304 -14.56 9.78 9.31
C GLU A 304 -15.52 10.71 8.55
N THR A 305 -15.02 11.84 8.06
CA THR A 305 -15.81 12.81 7.30
C THR A 305 -16.32 12.21 5.99
N GLU A 306 -15.48 11.46 5.28
CA GLU A 306 -15.87 10.72 4.07
C GLU A 306 -16.96 9.70 4.37
N TYR A 307 -16.78 8.87 5.41
CA TYR A 307 -17.78 7.88 5.82
C TYR A 307 -19.14 8.53 6.10
N GLN A 308 -19.17 9.59 6.90
CA GLN A 308 -20.39 10.32 7.25
C GLN A 308 -21.06 10.96 6.02
N ARG A 309 -20.29 11.32 5.00
CA ARG A 309 -20.84 11.80 3.74
C ARG A 309 -21.60 10.70 3.00
N TRP A 310 -21.03 9.50 2.88
CA TRP A 310 -21.73 8.34 2.32
C TRP A 310 -23.01 8.02 3.09
N GLU A 311 -22.99 8.10 4.43
CA GLU A 311 -24.19 7.93 5.24
C GLU A 311 -25.30 8.95 4.88
N ARG A 312 -24.94 10.19 4.70
CA ARG A 312 -25.93 11.24 4.37
C ARG A 312 -26.50 11.11 2.96
N THR A 313 -25.71 10.64 2.01
CA THR A 313 -26.09 10.68 0.58
C THR A 313 -26.65 9.36 0.06
N ASN A 314 -26.14 8.22 0.55
CA ASN A 314 -26.40 6.91 -0.04
C ASN A 314 -27.11 5.92 0.88
N ARG A 315 -27.39 6.28 2.13
CA ARG A 315 -28.08 5.37 3.06
C ARG A 315 -29.57 5.28 2.77
N LEU A 316 -30.07 4.03 2.66
CA LEU A 316 -31.49 3.71 2.53
C LEU A 316 -32.20 3.71 3.89
N LYS A 317 -33.53 3.75 3.87
CA LYS A 317 -34.35 3.71 5.11
C LYS A 317 -34.15 2.43 5.93
N ASN A 318 -33.88 1.30 5.27
CA ASN A 318 -33.60 0.03 5.95
C ASN A 318 -32.17 -0.08 6.50
N GLY A 319 -31.32 0.91 6.25
CA GLY A 319 -29.94 0.96 6.76
C GLY A 319 -28.87 0.48 5.79
N LEU A 320 -29.21 -0.20 4.70
CA LEU A 320 -28.28 -0.50 3.59
C LEU A 320 -27.91 0.77 2.83
N TYR A 321 -26.91 0.66 1.97
CA TYR A 321 -26.47 1.73 1.07
C TYR A 321 -26.83 1.38 -0.36
N TRP A 322 -27.23 2.40 -1.12
CA TRP A 322 -27.51 2.27 -2.55
C TRP A 322 -26.37 2.80 -3.40
N GLN A 323 -26.20 2.22 -4.59
CA GLN A 323 -25.35 2.75 -5.64
C GLN A 323 -25.88 2.41 -7.03
N GLY A 324 -25.59 3.27 -8.02
CA GLY A 324 -25.73 2.94 -9.43
C GLY A 324 -24.51 2.17 -9.93
N ASP A 325 -24.69 1.34 -10.94
CA ASP A 325 -23.60 0.57 -11.54
C ASP A 325 -22.46 1.46 -12.09
N VAL A 326 -22.78 2.61 -12.70
CA VAL A 326 -21.80 3.56 -13.21
C VAL A 326 -20.93 4.15 -12.08
N GLN A 327 -21.52 4.47 -10.93
CA GLN A 327 -20.81 5.00 -9.77
C GLN A 327 -20.16 3.90 -8.92
N ASP A 328 -20.45 2.66 -9.21
CA ASP A 328 -19.68 1.51 -8.71
C ASP A 328 -18.46 1.21 -9.61
N GLY A 329 -18.35 1.90 -10.76
CA GLY A 329 -17.34 1.61 -11.78
C GLY A 329 -17.60 0.34 -12.55
N MET A 330 -18.86 -0.13 -12.61
CA MET A 330 -19.27 -1.44 -13.14
C MET A 330 -20.43 -1.30 -14.13
N GLU A 331 -20.23 -0.45 -15.11
CA GLU A 331 -21.21 -0.09 -16.12
C GLU A 331 -21.69 -1.31 -16.92
N GLU A 332 -22.98 -1.34 -17.22
CA GLU A 332 -23.63 -2.42 -17.98
C GLU A 332 -23.69 -3.77 -17.25
N SER A 333 -23.43 -3.81 -15.93
CA SER A 333 -23.66 -5.03 -15.14
C SER A 333 -25.11 -5.52 -15.25
N ILE A 334 -25.32 -6.83 -15.19
CA ILE A 334 -26.67 -7.42 -15.37
C ILE A 334 -27.63 -6.98 -14.27
N SER A 335 -27.15 -6.94 -13.03
CA SER A 335 -27.93 -6.49 -11.88
C SER A 335 -28.12 -4.97 -11.84
N GLY A 336 -27.34 -4.22 -12.60
CA GLY A 336 -27.27 -2.77 -12.55
C GLY A 336 -28.41 -2.05 -13.24
N GLY A 337 -28.24 -0.74 -13.29
CA GLY A 337 -29.11 0.20 -14.01
C GLY A 337 -28.58 1.60 -13.78
N ARG A 338 -28.06 2.25 -14.80
CA ARG A 338 -27.25 3.49 -14.80
C ARG A 338 -27.67 4.58 -13.81
N ARG A 339 -28.95 4.66 -13.49
CA ARG A 339 -29.49 5.69 -12.58
C ARG A 339 -30.38 5.10 -11.50
N LYS A 340 -30.31 3.79 -11.29
CA LYS A 340 -31.13 3.10 -10.31
C LYS A 340 -30.40 2.99 -8.98
N LYS A 341 -31.14 3.27 -7.91
CA LYS A 341 -30.64 3.21 -6.54
C LYS A 341 -30.84 1.81 -5.96
N TYR A 342 -29.93 0.92 -6.26
CA TYR A 342 -30.00 -0.46 -5.80
C TYR A 342 -29.04 -0.72 -4.63
N ALA A 343 -29.44 -1.57 -3.69
CA ALA A 343 -28.52 -2.03 -2.66
C ALA A 343 -27.62 -3.12 -3.25
N ARG A 344 -26.36 -2.76 -3.49
CA ARG A 344 -25.36 -3.62 -4.13
C ARG A 344 -24.40 -4.21 -3.11
N PRO A 345 -23.92 -5.45 -3.30
CA PRO A 345 -22.88 -6.05 -2.44
C PRO A 345 -21.62 -5.20 -2.32
N THR A 346 -21.21 -4.51 -3.40
CA THR A 346 -20.08 -3.59 -3.45
C THR A 346 -20.12 -2.53 -2.37
N ILE A 347 -20.97 -1.52 -2.51
CA ILE A 347 -21.02 -0.38 -1.58
C ILE A 347 -21.32 -0.81 -0.15
N ASN A 348 -22.14 -1.84 0.06
CA ASN A 348 -22.47 -2.31 1.41
C ASN A 348 -21.29 -2.98 2.09
N SER A 349 -20.48 -3.76 1.34
CA SER A 349 -19.25 -4.35 1.85
C SER A 349 -18.16 -3.28 2.07
N TYR A 350 -18.04 -2.30 1.18
CA TYR A 350 -17.10 -1.18 1.35
C TYR A 350 -17.44 -0.38 2.62
N MET A 351 -18.71 -0.05 2.83
CA MET A 351 -19.14 0.67 4.02
C MET A 351 -18.96 -0.16 5.31
N TYR A 352 -19.09 -1.49 5.23
CA TYR A 352 -18.74 -2.37 6.34
C TYR A 352 -17.22 -2.34 6.62
N GLY A 353 -16.38 -2.53 5.62
CA GLY A 353 -14.93 -2.48 5.77
C GLY A 353 -14.44 -1.13 6.32
N ASN A 354 -14.97 -0.03 5.78
CA ASN A 354 -14.67 1.32 6.27
C ASN A 354 -15.12 1.52 7.73
N ALA A 355 -16.28 0.99 8.14
CA ALA A 355 -16.74 1.06 9.52
C ALA A 355 -15.82 0.26 10.47
N LYS A 356 -15.42 -0.95 10.07
CA LYS A 356 -14.45 -1.77 10.83
C LYS A 356 -13.12 -1.03 10.99
N ALA A 357 -12.63 -0.44 9.91
CA ALA A 357 -11.39 0.34 9.93
C ALA A 357 -11.50 1.55 10.88
N LEU A 358 -12.59 2.33 10.80
CA LEU A 358 -12.82 3.47 11.69
C LEU A 358 -12.95 3.05 13.16
N SER A 359 -13.57 1.90 13.43
CA SER A 359 -13.60 1.32 14.78
C SER A 359 -12.20 0.99 15.29
N CYS A 360 -11.36 0.34 14.48
CA CYS A 360 -9.96 0.05 14.82
C CYS A 360 -9.14 1.33 15.03
N ILE A 361 -9.31 2.34 14.17
CA ILE A 361 -8.65 3.64 14.31
C ILE A 361 -9.09 4.34 15.61
N GLY A 362 -10.36 4.21 15.99
CA GLY A 362 -10.88 4.66 17.30
C GLY A 362 -10.14 4.00 18.45
N ILE A 363 -9.98 2.68 18.43
CA ILE A 363 -9.22 1.93 19.45
C ILE A 363 -7.77 2.40 19.50
N LEU A 364 -7.09 2.48 18.36
CA LEU A 364 -5.69 2.89 18.28
C LEU A 364 -5.45 4.33 18.73
N SER A 365 -6.44 5.20 18.56
CA SER A 365 -6.38 6.61 19.01
C SER A 365 -6.86 6.82 20.45
N GLY A 366 -7.39 5.80 21.12
CA GLY A 366 -8.02 5.93 22.44
C GLY A 366 -9.39 6.65 22.40
N ASP A 367 -10.03 6.73 21.25
CA ASP A 367 -11.35 7.33 21.05
C ASP A 367 -12.44 6.24 21.14
N GLU A 368 -12.82 5.92 22.38
CA GLU A 368 -13.82 4.88 22.66
C GLU A 368 -15.18 5.18 22.03
N GLY A 369 -15.55 6.47 21.93
CA GLY A 369 -16.79 6.89 21.31
C GLY A 369 -16.82 6.55 19.81
N MET A 370 -15.73 6.82 19.10
CA MET A 370 -15.57 6.45 17.71
C MET A 370 -15.52 4.92 17.53
N ALA A 371 -14.73 4.25 18.35
CA ALA A 371 -14.61 2.79 18.30
C ALA A 371 -15.97 2.09 18.44
N MET A 372 -16.75 2.46 19.44
CA MET A 372 -18.08 1.90 19.68
C MET A 372 -19.06 2.26 18.56
N LYS A 373 -19.12 3.53 18.15
CA LYS A 373 -20.03 4.03 17.09
C LYS A 373 -19.87 3.22 15.80
N TYR A 374 -18.61 3.08 15.35
CA TYR A 374 -18.35 2.40 14.07
C TYR A 374 -18.33 0.88 14.19
N GLY A 375 -18.01 0.32 15.36
CA GLY A 375 -18.21 -1.09 15.66
C GLY A 375 -19.69 -1.49 15.53
N MET A 376 -20.58 -0.77 16.20
CA MET A 376 -22.03 -0.98 16.08
C MET A 376 -22.55 -0.80 14.63
N ARG A 377 -21.97 0.13 13.89
CA ARG A 377 -22.32 0.35 12.48
C ARG A 377 -21.91 -0.84 11.63
N ALA A 378 -20.71 -1.38 11.83
CA ALA A 378 -20.26 -2.58 11.14
C ALA A 378 -21.15 -3.79 11.44
N ASP A 379 -21.46 -4.05 12.72
CA ASP A 379 -22.34 -5.16 13.12
C ASP A 379 -23.74 -5.02 12.51
N THR A 380 -24.28 -3.80 12.46
CA THR A 380 -25.58 -3.54 11.81
C THR A 380 -25.51 -3.86 10.32
N LEU A 381 -24.45 -3.42 9.62
CA LEU A 381 -24.29 -3.69 8.19
C LEU A 381 -24.07 -5.17 7.90
N LYS A 382 -23.28 -5.86 8.72
CA LYS A 382 -23.12 -7.31 8.61
C LYS A 382 -24.47 -8.00 8.59
N ASN A 383 -25.29 -7.74 9.62
CA ASN A 383 -26.62 -8.33 9.74
C ASN A 383 -27.52 -8.00 8.54
N LEU A 384 -27.49 -6.76 8.06
CA LEU A 384 -28.29 -6.34 6.91
C LEU A 384 -27.84 -7.01 5.61
N VAL A 385 -26.53 -7.09 5.34
CA VAL A 385 -26.00 -7.74 4.14
C VAL A 385 -26.36 -9.24 4.14
N GLU A 386 -26.16 -9.92 5.27
CA GLU A 386 -26.47 -11.35 5.40
C GLU A 386 -27.96 -11.67 5.24
N ASN A 387 -28.84 -10.82 5.73
CA ASN A 387 -30.27 -11.06 5.70
C ASN A 387 -30.94 -10.56 4.41
N GLU A 388 -30.50 -9.42 3.88
CA GLU A 388 -31.18 -8.74 2.77
C GLU A 388 -30.54 -9.03 1.41
N LEU A 389 -29.20 -9.22 1.35
CA LEU A 389 -28.50 -9.42 0.08
C LEU A 389 -28.18 -10.88 -0.22
N TRP A 390 -28.30 -11.78 0.77
CA TRP A 390 -28.13 -13.21 0.54
C TRP A 390 -29.37 -13.82 -0.10
N ASN A 391 -29.26 -14.18 -1.38
CA ASN A 391 -30.30 -14.91 -2.09
C ASN A 391 -30.30 -16.40 -1.70
N LYS A 392 -31.26 -16.83 -0.89
CA LYS A 392 -31.34 -18.22 -0.39
C LYS A 392 -31.53 -19.26 -1.50
N ARG A 393 -32.17 -18.89 -2.62
CA ARG A 393 -32.37 -19.78 -3.77
C ARG A 393 -31.09 -19.98 -4.56
N HIS A 394 -30.37 -18.90 -4.82
CA HIS A 394 -29.11 -18.93 -5.56
C HIS A 394 -27.90 -19.22 -4.67
N GLN A 395 -28.05 -19.12 -3.35
CA GLN A 395 -26.96 -19.26 -2.37
C GLN A 395 -25.77 -18.34 -2.69
N PHE A 396 -26.10 -17.05 -2.89
CA PHE A 396 -25.13 -16.04 -3.31
C PHE A 396 -25.54 -14.64 -2.83
N PHE A 397 -24.59 -13.74 -2.60
CA PHE A 397 -24.89 -12.34 -2.34
C PHE A 397 -25.21 -11.63 -3.66
N GLU A 398 -26.37 -11.04 -3.75
CA GLU A 398 -26.88 -10.42 -4.96
C GLU A 398 -27.34 -8.98 -4.72
N THR A 399 -27.37 -8.19 -5.79
CA THR A 399 -27.98 -6.87 -5.76
C THR A 399 -29.46 -6.96 -5.43
N MET A 400 -29.90 -6.21 -4.41
CA MET A 400 -31.30 -6.00 -4.11
C MET A 400 -31.80 -4.79 -4.91
N ARG A 401 -32.67 -5.05 -5.87
CA ARG A 401 -33.50 -4.05 -6.53
C ARG A 401 -34.63 -3.65 -5.57
N MET A 402 -35.43 -2.66 -5.88
CA MET A 402 -36.40 -2.07 -4.93
C MET A 402 -37.10 -3.08 -4.02
N ASP A 403 -37.65 -4.15 -4.60
CA ASP A 403 -38.49 -5.13 -3.86
C ASP A 403 -38.04 -6.59 -4.06
N SER A 404 -36.97 -6.85 -4.79
CA SER A 404 -36.54 -8.21 -5.12
C SER A 404 -35.07 -8.29 -5.46
N SER A 405 -34.48 -9.47 -5.25
CA SER A 405 -33.12 -9.75 -5.74
C SER A 405 -33.05 -9.63 -7.27
N ALA A 406 -31.87 -9.25 -7.77
CA ALA A 406 -31.60 -9.19 -9.19
C ALA A 406 -31.63 -10.56 -9.89
N ASN A 407 -31.56 -11.64 -9.11
CA ASN A 407 -31.54 -13.02 -9.57
C ASN A 407 -30.42 -13.33 -10.55
N VAL A 408 -29.26 -12.77 -10.32
CA VAL A 408 -28.02 -13.02 -11.05
C VAL A 408 -26.85 -13.03 -10.09
N ARG A 409 -25.98 -14.03 -10.21
CA ARG A 409 -24.69 -14.02 -9.53
C ARG A 409 -23.69 -13.19 -10.31
N GLU A 410 -23.10 -12.23 -9.67
CA GLU A 410 -22.03 -11.40 -10.22
C GLU A 410 -20.83 -11.41 -9.27
N ALA A 411 -19.62 -11.19 -9.78
CA ALA A 411 -18.38 -11.22 -9.00
C ALA A 411 -18.42 -10.31 -7.75
N ILE A 412 -19.23 -9.25 -7.80
CA ILE A 412 -19.47 -8.36 -6.66
C ILE A 412 -20.03 -9.09 -5.43
N GLY A 413 -20.67 -10.23 -5.60
CA GLY A 413 -21.16 -11.06 -4.51
C GLY A 413 -20.07 -11.79 -3.71
N TYR A 414 -18.82 -11.75 -4.16
CA TYR A 414 -17.66 -12.22 -3.39
C TYR A 414 -17.02 -11.12 -2.53
N ILE A 415 -17.32 -9.86 -2.78
CA ILE A 415 -16.73 -8.72 -2.05
C ILE A 415 -16.99 -8.75 -0.53
N PRO A 416 -18.12 -9.29 -0.01
CA PRO A 416 -18.26 -9.47 1.44
C PRO A 416 -17.07 -10.17 2.11
N TRP A 417 -16.47 -11.18 1.46
CA TRP A 417 -15.29 -11.87 2.00
C TRP A 417 -13.99 -11.08 1.87
N TYR A 418 -13.93 -10.10 0.99
CA TYR A 418 -12.79 -9.16 0.96
C TYR A 418 -12.59 -8.51 2.33
N PHE A 419 -13.68 -8.19 3.02
CA PHE A 419 -13.68 -7.53 4.34
C PHE A 419 -13.97 -8.49 5.51
N ASN A 420 -13.99 -9.81 5.29
CA ASN A 420 -14.36 -10.80 6.29
C ASN A 420 -15.74 -10.50 6.91
N LEU A 421 -16.71 -10.09 6.09
CA LEU A 421 -18.05 -9.73 6.55
C LEU A 421 -18.90 -10.97 6.91
N PRO A 422 -19.01 -12.03 6.08
CA PRO A 422 -19.91 -13.14 6.35
C PRO A 422 -19.58 -13.89 7.64
N ASP A 423 -20.59 -14.44 8.29
CA ASP A 423 -20.43 -15.24 9.49
C ASP A 423 -19.69 -16.55 9.18
N THR A 424 -18.75 -16.93 10.06
CA THR A 424 -17.95 -18.15 9.91
C THR A 424 -18.72 -19.43 10.23
N THR A 425 -19.84 -19.33 10.95
CA THR A 425 -20.67 -20.47 11.37
C THR A 425 -21.74 -20.84 10.35
N GLN A 426 -21.89 -20.05 9.31
CA GLN A 426 -22.96 -20.18 8.34
C GLN A 426 -22.50 -20.87 7.05
N LYS A 427 -23.47 -21.34 6.33
CA LYS A 427 -23.39 -22.03 5.04
C LYS A 427 -23.08 -21.13 3.83
N TYR A 428 -22.60 -19.90 4.05
CA TYR A 428 -22.26 -18.97 2.97
C TYR A 428 -21.10 -19.47 2.08
N GLU A 429 -20.28 -20.36 2.60
CA GLU A 429 -19.16 -20.98 1.86
C GLU A 429 -19.57 -21.64 0.53
N ILE A 430 -20.85 -22.06 0.41
CA ILE A 430 -21.38 -22.69 -0.79
C ILE A 430 -21.24 -21.81 -2.04
N ALA A 431 -21.24 -20.46 -1.87
CA ALA A 431 -21.07 -19.51 -2.96
C ALA A 431 -19.75 -19.70 -3.72
N TRP A 432 -18.71 -20.17 -3.02
CA TRP A 432 -17.38 -20.38 -3.60
C TRP A 432 -17.31 -21.56 -4.59
N LYS A 433 -18.32 -22.43 -4.64
CA LYS A 433 -18.41 -23.48 -5.66
C LYS A 433 -18.55 -22.92 -7.07
N GLU A 434 -19.14 -21.74 -7.22
CA GLU A 434 -19.36 -21.08 -8.50
C GLU A 434 -18.05 -20.65 -9.18
N ILE A 435 -16.95 -20.49 -8.42
CA ILE A 435 -15.60 -20.19 -8.97
C ILE A 435 -15.08 -21.31 -9.86
N MET A 436 -15.45 -22.55 -9.58
CA MET A 436 -15.00 -23.74 -10.31
C MET A 436 -15.99 -24.19 -11.37
N ASP A 437 -17.22 -23.67 -11.37
CA ASP A 437 -18.25 -24.07 -12.32
C ASP A 437 -18.08 -23.32 -13.66
N ALA A 438 -17.94 -24.07 -14.74
CA ALA A 438 -17.87 -23.52 -16.10
C ALA A 438 -19.14 -22.78 -16.55
N LYS A 439 -20.26 -23.00 -15.89
CA LYS A 439 -21.51 -22.22 -16.05
C LYS A 439 -21.63 -21.10 -15.02
N GLY A 440 -20.80 -21.13 -13.96
CA GLY A 440 -20.62 -20.08 -12.98
C GLY A 440 -19.64 -19.03 -13.49
N PHE A 441 -18.52 -18.87 -12.78
CA PHE A 441 -17.53 -17.83 -13.11
C PHE A 441 -16.28 -18.35 -13.81
N SER A 442 -16.08 -19.68 -13.87
CA SER A 442 -14.89 -20.27 -14.48
C SER A 442 -14.89 -20.13 -16.00
N ALA A 443 -13.87 -19.46 -16.53
CA ALA A 443 -13.66 -19.35 -17.97
C ALA A 443 -12.19 -19.65 -18.34
N PRO A 444 -11.88 -19.91 -19.62
CA PRO A 444 -10.53 -20.27 -20.05
C PRO A 444 -9.42 -19.29 -19.63
N TYR A 445 -9.73 -17.98 -19.56
CA TYR A 445 -8.76 -16.94 -19.24
C TYR A 445 -8.96 -16.27 -17.86
N GLY A 446 -9.82 -16.81 -17.01
CA GLY A 446 -10.01 -16.30 -15.65
C GLY A 446 -11.47 -16.28 -15.20
N LEU A 447 -11.76 -15.42 -14.23
CA LEU A 447 -13.07 -15.29 -13.61
C LEU A 447 -13.89 -14.20 -14.30
N THR A 448 -15.09 -14.57 -14.75
CA THR A 448 -16.05 -13.64 -15.36
C THR A 448 -16.70 -12.73 -14.33
N THR A 449 -17.17 -11.55 -14.75
CA THR A 449 -17.87 -10.62 -13.85
C THR A 449 -19.32 -11.00 -13.57
N ALA A 450 -19.91 -11.88 -14.37
CA ALA A 450 -21.24 -12.44 -14.17
C ALA A 450 -21.23 -13.94 -14.46
N GLU A 451 -22.18 -14.69 -13.87
CA GLU A 451 -22.32 -16.12 -14.13
C GLU A 451 -22.64 -16.42 -15.60
N ARG A 452 -21.90 -17.33 -16.20
CA ARG A 452 -21.97 -17.65 -17.64
C ARG A 452 -23.29 -18.33 -18.07
N ARG A 453 -24.05 -18.85 -17.12
CA ARG A 453 -25.37 -19.45 -17.40
C ARG A 453 -26.49 -18.43 -17.55
N HIS A 454 -26.28 -17.17 -17.18
CA HIS A 454 -27.33 -16.14 -17.21
C HIS A 454 -27.68 -15.77 -18.65
N PRO A 455 -28.96 -15.65 -19.03
CA PRO A 455 -29.36 -15.32 -20.41
C PRO A 455 -28.83 -13.98 -20.94
N GLU A 456 -28.57 -13.04 -20.04
CA GLU A 456 -28.02 -11.72 -20.39
C GLU A 456 -26.48 -11.66 -20.34
N PHE A 457 -25.81 -12.80 -20.14
CA PHE A 457 -24.35 -12.85 -20.15
C PHE A 457 -23.80 -12.32 -21.48
N ARG A 458 -22.90 -11.34 -21.43
CA ARG A 458 -22.26 -10.71 -22.61
C ARG A 458 -23.23 -10.17 -23.65
N THR A 459 -24.38 -9.64 -23.25
CA THR A 459 -25.39 -9.09 -24.19
C THR A 459 -25.60 -7.60 -24.07
N ARG A 460 -25.26 -6.96 -22.95
CA ARG A 460 -25.53 -5.56 -22.64
C ARG A 460 -24.38 -4.64 -22.94
N GLY A 461 -23.17 -5.06 -22.58
CA GLY A 461 -21.99 -4.24 -22.56
C GLY A 461 -21.19 -4.22 -23.84
N VAL A 462 -21.54 -4.99 -24.87
CA VAL A 462 -20.77 -5.20 -26.09
C VAL A 462 -20.30 -3.88 -26.71
N GLY A 463 -18.97 -3.71 -26.82
CA GLY A 463 -18.33 -2.51 -27.32
C GLY A 463 -18.30 -1.30 -26.37
N LYS A 464 -18.81 -1.46 -25.14
CA LYS A 464 -18.81 -0.43 -24.08
C LYS A 464 -17.93 -0.86 -22.91
N CYS A 465 -18.49 -0.90 -21.70
CA CYS A 465 -17.87 -1.47 -20.49
C CYS A 465 -18.60 -2.76 -20.17
N GLU A 466 -17.97 -3.90 -20.43
CA GLU A 466 -18.64 -5.21 -20.47
C GLU A 466 -18.61 -5.91 -19.09
N TRP A 467 -19.19 -5.26 -18.08
CA TRP A 467 -19.35 -5.84 -16.74
C TRP A 467 -20.44 -6.91 -16.67
N ASP A 468 -21.11 -7.16 -17.76
CA ASP A 468 -22.08 -8.23 -17.94
C ASP A 468 -21.45 -9.60 -18.27
N GLY A 469 -20.15 -9.76 -18.05
CA GLY A 469 -19.51 -11.07 -18.20
C GLY A 469 -18.04 -11.09 -18.62
N ALA A 470 -17.47 -10.00 -19.18
CA ALA A 470 -16.04 -9.97 -19.50
C ALA A 470 -15.16 -10.13 -18.25
N ILE A 471 -13.91 -10.51 -18.44
CA ILE A 471 -12.93 -10.56 -17.34
C ILE A 471 -12.35 -9.17 -17.13
N TRP A 472 -12.48 -8.66 -15.90
CA TRP A 472 -11.94 -7.39 -15.48
C TRP A 472 -10.85 -7.59 -14.42
N PRO A 473 -9.62 -7.12 -14.61
CA PRO A 473 -8.59 -7.19 -13.58
C PRO A 473 -9.02 -6.57 -12.24
N PHE A 474 -9.83 -5.52 -12.28
CA PHE A 474 -10.46 -4.93 -11.09
C PHE A 474 -11.23 -5.99 -10.27
N ALA A 475 -12.15 -6.69 -10.92
CA ALA A 475 -12.96 -7.73 -10.28
C ALA A 475 -12.14 -8.97 -9.90
N SER A 476 -11.19 -9.36 -10.76
CA SER A 476 -10.28 -10.48 -10.49
C SER A 476 -9.47 -10.23 -9.22
N ALA A 477 -8.89 -9.02 -9.09
CA ALA A 477 -8.12 -8.65 -7.90
C ALA A 477 -8.98 -8.68 -6.63
N GLN A 478 -10.20 -8.13 -6.67
CA GLN A 478 -11.11 -8.17 -5.52
C GLN A 478 -11.54 -9.59 -5.16
N THR A 479 -11.85 -10.41 -6.16
CA THR A 479 -12.28 -11.79 -5.93
C THR A 479 -11.15 -12.65 -5.38
N LEU A 480 -9.93 -12.50 -5.90
CA LEU A 480 -8.76 -13.25 -5.42
C LEU A 480 -8.34 -12.83 -4.00
N THR A 481 -8.44 -11.55 -3.66
CA THR A 481 -8.26 -11.09 -2.27
C THR A 481 -9.32 -11.68 -1.34
N ALA A 482 -10.58 -11.65 -1.76
CA ALA A 482 -11.69 -12.25 -1.00
C ALA A 482 -11.50 -13.76 -0.84
N MET A 483 -11.01 -14.45 -1.89
CA MET A 483 -10.72 -15.88 -1.87
C MET A 483 -9.60 -16.23 -0.90
N ALA A 484 -8.49 -15.46 -0.91
CA ALA A 484 -7.40 -15.64 0.04
C ALA A 484 -7.87 -15.40 1.49
N ASN A 485 -8.69 -14.36 1.72
CA ASN A 485 -9.29 -14.10 3.04
C ASN A 485 -10.22 -15.25 3.47
N PHE A 486 -11.04 -15.75 2.57
CA PHE A 486 -11.91 -16.89 2.86
C PHE A 486 -11.12 -18.13 3.25
N MET A 487 -10.06 -18.45 2.51
CA MET A 487 -9.22 -19.63 2.80
C MET A 487 -8.44 -19.50 4.11
N ASN A 488 -8.03 -18.28 4.49
CA ASN A 488 -7.25 -18.06 5.70
C ASN A 488 -8.11 -17.86 6.96
N ASN A 489 -9.28 -17.23 6.85
CA ASN A 489 -10.01 -16.71 7.99
C ASN A 489 -11.31 -17.48 8.30
N TYR A 490 -11.67 -18.44 7.45
CA TYR A 490 -12.91 -19.22 7.61
C TYR A 490 -12.61 -20.71 7.69
N PRO A 491 -13.25 -21.45 8.62
CA PRO A 491 -13.24 -22.91 8.55
C PRO A 491 -14.04 -23.32 7.32
N GLN A 492 -13.38 -23.92 6.33
CA GLN A 492 -13.99 -24.25 5.04
C GLN A 492 -13.36 -25.52 4.43
N THR A 493 -14.11 -26.16 3.53
CA THR A 493 -13.66 -27.36 2.78
C THR A 493 -13.95 -27.26 1.28
N VAL A 494 -14.36 -26.08 0.82
CA VAL A 494 -14.81 -25.87 -0.57
C VAL A 494 -13.64 -25.57 -1.50
N LEU A 495 -12.68 -24.78 -1.04
CA LEU A 495 -11.50 -24.37 -1.80
C LEU A 495 -10.24 -25.05 -1.28
N SER A 496 -9.30 -25.29 -2.19
CA SER A 496 -7.95 -25.76 -1.88
C SER A 496 -6.91 -24.81 -2.45
N ASP A 497 -5.67 -24.92 -1.97
CA ASP A 497 -4.54 -24.15 -2.50
C ASP A 497 -4.40 -24.33 -4.02
N SER A 498 -4.66 -25.54 -4.53
CA SER A 498 -4.63 -25.80 -5.99
C SER A 498 -5.67 -24.98 -6.76
N VAL A 499 -6.85 -24.73 -6.18
CA VAL A 499 -7.87 -23.89 -6.82
C VAL A 499 -7.42 -22.43 -6.81
N TYR A 500 -6.92 -21.93 -5.68
CA TYR A 500 -6.39 -20.56 -5.59
C TYR A 500 -5.22 -20.35 -6.54
N PHE A 501 -4.25 -21.24 -6.51
CA PHE A 501 -3.06 -21.18 -7.37
C PHE A 501 -3.45 -21.18 -8.85
N ARG A 502 -4.41 -22.03 -9.26
CA ARG A 502 -4.89 -22.03 -10.65
C ARG A 502 -5.55 -20.72 -11.05
N GLN A 503 -6.29 -20.08 -10.16
CA GLN A 503 -6.87 -18.76 -10.46
C GLN A 503 -5.79 -17.68 -10.58
N MET A 504 -4.74 -17.74 -9.77
CA MET A 504 -3.59 -16.86 -9.91
C MET A 504 -2.82 -17.12 -11.22
N GLU A 505 -2.63 -18.38 -11.62
CA GLU A 505 -2.05 -18.72 -12.93
C GLU A 505 -2.85 -18.08 -14.08
N LEU A 506 -4.17 -18.23 -14.07
CA LEU A 506 -5.05 -17.62 -15.08
C LEU A 506 -4.95 -16.09 -15.07
N TYR A 507 -4.85 -15.49 -13.88
CA TYR A 507 -4.69 -14.04 -13.75
C TYR A 507 -3.35 -13.56 -14.33
N VAL A 508 -2.27 -14.29 -14.12
CA VAL A 508 -0.97 -14.03 -14.77
C VAL A 508 -1.06 -14.23 -16.28
N GLU A 509 -1.54 -15.40 -16.71
CA GLU A 509 -1.65 -15.76 -18.13
C GLU A 509 -2.50 -14.75 -18.93
N SER A 510 -3.51 -14.15 -18.30
CA SER A 510 -4.36 -13.15 -18.93
C SER A 510 -3.67 -11.80 -19.15
N GLN A 511 -2.58 -11.49 -18.43
CA GLN A 511 -1.90 -10.20 -18.50
C GLN A 511 -0.82 -10.14 -19.60
N TYR A 512 -1.17 -10.67 -20.76
CA TYR A 512 -0.35 -10.59 -21.97
C TYR A 512 -1.18 -10.11 -23.16
N HIS A 513 -0.53 -9.39 -24.05
CA HIS A 513 -1.12 -8.98 -25.32
C HIS A 513 -0.07 -9.14 -26.42
N ARG A 514 -0.41 -9.89 -27.48
CA ARG A 514 0.52 -10.18 -28.59
C ARG A 514 1.88 -10.73 -28.13
N GLY A 515 1.86 -11.58 -27.10
CA GLY A 515 3.06 -12.22 -26.56
C GLY A 515 3.95 -11.34 -25.68
N ARG A 516 3.50 -10.14 -25.27
CA ARG A 516 4.22 -9.23 -24.38
C ARG A 516 3.41 -8.96 -23.11
N PRO A 517 4.03 -8.71 -21.95
CA PRO A 517 3.35 -8.26 -20.77
C PRO A 517 2.45 -7.05 -21.04
N TYR A 518 1.24 -7.10 -20.55
CA TYR A 518 0.22 -6.08 -20.79
C TYR A 518 -0.84 -6.09 -19.71
N ILE A 519 -1.27 -4.93 -19.30
CA ILE A 519 -2.46 -4.76 -18.46
C ILE A 519 -3.37 -3.74 -19.13
N GLY A 520 -4.62 -4.14 -19.36
CA GLY A 520 -5.66 -3.34 -19.96
C GLY A 520 -6.90 -3.24 -19.12
N GLU A 521 -7.98 -2.77 -19.75
CA GLU A 521 -9.25 -2.50 -19.07
C GLU A 521 -10.00 -3.81 -18.77
N TYR A 522 -10.29 -4.62 -19.81
CA TYR A 522 -10.97 -5.90 -19.71
C TYR A 522 -10.71 -6.78 -20.95
N LEU A 523 -10.92 -8.07 -20.80
CA LEU A 523 -10.63 -9.05 -21.84
C LEU A 523 -11.79 -10.05 -22.02
N ASP A 524 -11.79 -10.65 -23.21
CA ASP A 524 -12.72 -11.71 -23.57
C ASP A 524 -12.40 -13.00 -22.80
N GLU A 525 -13.39 -13.62 -22.21
CA GLU A 525 -13.24 -14.74 -21.29
C GLU A 525 -12.89 -16.07 -21.99
N VAL A 526 -13.10 -16.16 -23.32
CA VAL A 526 -12.85 -17.37 -24.11
C VAL A 526 -11.54 -17.29 -24.86
N THR A 527 -11.21 -16.13 -25.41
CA THR A 527 -10.04 -15.93 -26.29
C THR A 527 -8.85 -15.26 -25.59
N GLY A 528 -9.08 -14.63 -24.42
CA GLY A 528 -8.07 -13.84 -23.74
C GLY A 528 -7.70 -12.54 -24.47
N TYR A 529 -8.47 -12.15 -25.50
CA TYR A 529 -8.21 -10.92 -26.24
C TYR A 529 -8.66 -9.69 -25.42
N TRP A 530 -7.77 -8.74 -25.28
CA TRP A 530 -8.07 -7.47 -24.65
C TRP A 530 -9.00 -6.64 -25.52
N LEU A 531 -10.26 -6.51 -25.10
CA LEU A 531 -11.33 -5.94 -25.93
C LEU A 531 -11.14 -4.46 -26.30
N LYS A 532 -10.27 -3.77 -25.56
CA LYS A 532 -9.80 -2.42 -25.89
C LYS A 532 -8.27 -2.33 -25.98
N GLY A 533 -7.60 -3.47 -26.15
CA GLY A 533 -6.13 -3.57 -26.09
C GLY A 533 -5.39 -2.72 -27.13
N ASP A 534 -6.00 -2.47 -28.28
CA ASP A 534 -5.40 -1.64 -29.33
C ASP A 534 -5.64 -0.13 -29.13
N GLN A 535 -6.40 0.26 -28.10
CA GLN A 535 -6.62 1.67 -27.76
C GLN A 535 -5.54 2.18 -26.80
N GLU A 536 -4.87 3.28 -27.15
CA GLU A 536 -3.82 3.90 -26.34
C GLU A 536 -4.26 4.12 -24.88
N ARG A 537 -5.53 4.49 -24.66
CA ARG A 537 -6.08 4.72 -23.34
C ARG A 537 -6.12 3.47 -22.44
N SER A 538 -6.17 2.27 -23.02
CA SER A 538 -6.25 1.01 -22.26
C SER A 538 -4.89 0.47 -21.83
N ARG A 539 -3.80 0.99 -22.39
CA ARG A 539 -2.45 0.53 -22.07
C ARG A 539 -2.10 0.93 -20.63
N TYR A 540 -1.52 -0.01 -19.88
CA TYR A 540 -1.11 0.17 -18.48
C TYR A 540 -2.27 0.55 -17.56
N TYR A 541 -3.45 -0.01 -17.76
CA TYR A 541 -4.64 0.36 -17.01
C TYR A 541 -4.44 0.06 -15.50
N ASN A 542 -4.38 1.11 -14.68
CA ASN A 542 -4.03 1.00 -13.27
C ASN A 542 -5.27 1.01 -12.36
N HIS A 543 -5.98 -0.12 -12.28
CA HIS A 543 -7.19 -0.25 -11.49
C HIS A 543 -7.31 -1.61 -10.78
N SER A 544 -6.20 -2.29 -10.55
CA SER A 544 -6.18 -3.63 -9.95
C SER A 544 -4.90 -3.87 -9.17
N THR A 545 -4.95 -4.74 -8.18
CA THR A 545 -3.77 -5.28 -7.50
C THR A 545 -3.27 -6.54 -8.20
N PHE A 546 -1.99 -6.76 -8.14
CA PHE A 546 -1.33 -8.00 -8.52
C PHE A 546 -0.19 -8.33 -7.55
N ASN A 547 0.70 -7.39 -7.30
CA ASN A 547 1.85 -7.60 -6.42
C ASN A 547 1.39 -7.81 -4.97
N ASP A 548 0.35 -7.10 -4.55
CA ASP A 548 -0.31 -7.38 -3.26
C ASP A 548 -0.82 -8.82 -3.16
N LEU A 549 -1.37 -9.38 -4.26
CA LEU A 549 -1.86 -10.77 -4.29
C LEU A 549 -0.71 -11.80 -4.29
N ILE A 550 0.43 -11.48 -4.91
CA ILE A 550 1.63 -12.32 -4.78
C ILE A 550 2.05 -12.35 -3.31
N ILE A 551 2.15 -11.19 -2.66
CA ILE A 551 2.66 -11.05 -1.29
C ILE A 551 1.67 -11.64 -0.27
N THR A 552 0.40 -11.22 -0.32
CA THR A 552 -0.60 -11.60 0.70
C THR A 552 -1.34 -12.89 0.42
N GLY A 553 -1.43 -13.28 -0.85
CA GLY A 553 -2.11 -14.49 -1.29
C GLY A 553 -1.15 -15.66 -1.47
N LEU A 554 -0.31 -15.65 -2.50
CA LEU A 554 0.57 -16.78 -2.80
C LEU A 554 1.65 -16.99 -1.74
N ILE A 555 2.45 -15.96 -1.43
CA ILE A 555 3.47 -16.02 -0.38
C ILE A 555 2.82 -16.02 1.00
N GLY A 556 1.65 -15.40 1.12
CA GLY A 556 0.79 -15.52 2.27
C GLY A 556 1.21 -14.68 3.47
N LEU A 557 1.96 -13.59 3.28
CA LEU A 557 2.18 -12.60 4.34
C LEU A 557 0.85 -11.92 4.67
N ARG A 558 0.38 -12.14 5.91
CA ARG A 558 -0.90 -11.62 6.40
C ARG A 558 -0.65 -10.43 7.34
N PRO A 559 -0.74 -9.17 6.84
CA PRO A 559 -0.47 -7.99 7.67
C PRO A 559 -1.37 -7.89 8.89
N ARG A 560 -0.78 -7.49 10.03
CA ARG A 560 -1.43 -7.42 11.34
C ARG A 560 -1.40 -6.02 11.93
N LEU A 561 -2.33 -5.73 12.84
CA LEU A 561 -2.32 -4.47 13.62
C LEU A 561 -1.24 -4.44 14.69
N ASP A 562 -0.78 -5.61 15.11
CA ASP A 562 0.30 -5.81 16.07
C ASP A 562 1.61 -6.21 15.37
N ASN A 563 2.68 -6.36 16.13
CA ASN A 563 4.01 -6.73 15.63
C ASN A 563 4.12 -8.23 15.33
N THR A 564 3.05 -8.86 14.85
CA THR A 564 3.05 -10.26 14.49
C THR A 564 3.36 -10.43 13.00
N ILE A 565 4.24 -11.38 12.69
CA ILE A 565 4.43 -11.87 11.33
C ILE A 565 3.61 -13.16 11.20
N GLU A 566 2.62 -13.14 10.35
CA GLU A 566 1.81 -14.31 10.00
C GLU A 566 2.02 -14.63 8.53
N VAL A 567 2.44 -15.86 8.23
CA VAL A 567 2.71 -16.32 6.86
C VAL A 567 2.00 -17.63 6.62
N ASN A 568 1.14 -17.65 5.60
CA ASN A 568 0.42 -18.85 5.16
C ASN A 568 0.36 -18.90 3.63
N PRO A 569 1.39 -19.48 2.96
CA PRO A 569 1.40 -19.60 1.52
C PRO A 569 0.22 -20.43 0.98
N LEU A 570 -0.46 -19.93 -0.03
CA LEU A 570 -1.51 -20.64 -0.76
C LEU A 570 -0.96 -21.26 -2.05
N ILE A 571 0.17 -21.96 -1.91
CA ILE A 571 0.90 -22.63 -2.99
C ILE A 571 0.87 -24.12 -2.73
N PRO A 572 0.32 -24.94 -3.65
CA PRO A 572 0.33 -26.40 -3.51
C PRO A 572 1.77 -26.94 -3.44
N ALA A 573 1.99 -27.95 -2.61
CA ALA A 573 3.32 -28.52 -2.34
C ALA A 573 4.02 -29.14 -3.58
N ASP A 574 3.28 -29.38 -4.65
CA ASP A 574 3.75 -29.93 -5.93
C ASP A 574 4.03 -28.87 -7.00
N LYS A 575 3.81 -27.57 -6.71
CA LYS A 575 3.94 -26.50 -7.69
C LYS A 575 5.30 -25.83 -7.69
N TRP A 576 5.67 -25.22 -6.58
CA TRP A 576 6.94 -24.52 -6.47
C TRP A 576 7.86 -25.22 -5.46
N ASP A 577 9.01 -25.64 -5.93
CA ASP A 577 10.03 -26.24 -5.05
C ASP A 577 10.79 -25.17 -4.25
N TRP A 578 10.71 -23.91 -4.67
CA TRP A 578 11.31 -22.78 -3.99
C TRP A 578 10.60 -21.46 -4.35
N PHE A 579 10.68 -20.49 -3.47
CA PHE A 579 10.42 -19.07 -3.74
C PHE A 579 11.15 -18.20 -2.71
N CYS A 580 11.38 -16.95 -3.08
CA CYS A 580 11.86 -15.95 -2.15
C CYS A 580 11.13 -14.62 -2.39
N LEU A 581 10.60 -14.05 -1.33
CA LEU A 581 10.15 -12.67 -1.25
C LEU A 581 11.09 -11.94 -0.30
N ASP A 582 11.83 -10.99 -0.79
CA ASP A 582 12.92 -10.33 -0.07
C ASP A 582 12.75 -8.82 -0.02
N ASN A 583 13.42 -8.18 0.93
CA ASN A 583 13.46 -6.73 1.06
C ASN A 583 12.07 -6.09 1.28
N VAL A 584 11.14 -6.80 1.92
CA VAL A 584 9.82 -6.25 2.29
C VAL A 584 9.97 -5.37 3.52
N LEU A 585 9.61 -4.10 3.40
CA LEU A 585 9.54 -3.22 4.56
C LEU A 585 8.24 -3.48 5.34
N TYR A 586 8.36 -4.07 6.53
CA TYR A 586 7.22 -4.45 7.37
C TYR A 586 7.45 -3.97 8.80
N HIS A 587 6.59 -3.09 9.32
CA HIS A 587 6.72 -2.46 10.65
C HIS A 587 8.11 -1.86 10.92
N GLY A 588 8.75 -1.30 9.89
CA GLY A 588 10.07 -0.69 9.99
C GLY A 588 11.26 -1.66 9.90
N HIS A 589 11.01 -2.95 9.71
CA HIS A 589 12.01 -4.00 9.56
C HIS A 589 12.07 -4.53 8.13
N ASN A 590 13.23 -4.98 7.69
CA ASN A 590 13.37 -5.73 6.44
C ASN A 590 13.01 -7.19 6.67
N LEU A 591 11.96 -7.63 6.00
CA LEU A 591 11.46 -8.99 6.08
C LEU A 591 11.84 -9.77 4.83
N THR A 592 12.34 -11.00 5.01
CA THR A 592 12.50 -12.01 3.96
C THR A 592 11.67 -13.23 4.30
N ILE A 593 10.93 -13.73 3.33
CA ILE A 593 10.16 -14.97 3.40
C ILE A 593 10.63 -15.87 2.27
N LEU A 594 11.19 -17.01 2.60
CA LEU A 594 11.64 -17.98 1.60
C LEU A 594 11.13 -19.38 1.89
N TRP A 595 10.87 -20.10 0.83
CA TRP A 595 10.58 -21.52 0.81
C TRP A 595 11.65 -22.25 0.02
N ASP A 596 12.24 -23.29 0.60
CA ASP A 596 13.19 -24.17 -0.08
C ASP A 596 12.89 -25.60 0.32
N LYS A 597 12.26 -26.34 -0.58
CA LYS A 597 11.79 -27.71 -0.34
C LYS A 597 12.93 -28.67 0.03
N ASN A 598 14.07 -28.49 -0.60
CA ASN A 598 15.23 -29.38 -0.42
C ASN A 598 16.35 -28.73 0.40
N GLY A 599 16.38 -27.42 0.52
CA GLY A 599 17.46 -26.65 1.15
C GLY A 599 18.64 -26.35 0.24
N ASP A 600 18.51 -26.64 -1.05
CA ASP A 600 19.62 -26.57 -2.02
C ASP A 600 19.70 -25.20 -2.74
N ARG A 601 18.60 -24.44 -2.78
CA ARG A 601 18.51 -23.16 -3.51
C ARG A 601 19.16 -22.03 -2.73
N TYR A 602 18.74 -21.84 -1.47
CA TYR A 602 19.19 -20.71 -0.64
C TYR A 602 20.25 -21.12 0.40
N HIS A 603 20.57 -22.39 0.50
CA HIS A 603 21.58 -22.93 1.42
C HIS A 603 21.35 -22.60 2.91
N CYS A 604 20.10 -22.29 3.28
CA CYS A 604 19.68 -21.99 4.66
C CYS A 604 19.00 -23.18 5.35
N GLY A 605 18.84 -24.30 4.63
CA GLY A 605 18.11 -25.48 5.08
C GLY A 605 16.68 -25.54 4.53
N LYS A 606 16.02 -26.68 4.74
CA LYS A 606 14.70 -26.99 4.17
C LYS A 606 13.57 -26.24 4.85
N GLY A 607 12.49 -26.00 4.09
CA GLY A 607 11.22 -25.52 4.60
C GLY A 607 10.99 -24.03 4.41
N LEU A 608 9.91 -23.52 5.00
CA LEU A 608 9.59 -22.10 5.06
C LEU A 608 10.44 -21.44 6.14
N ARG A 609 11.10 -20.34 5.78
CA ARG A 609 11.97 -19.59 6.67
C ARG A 609 11.66 -18.10 6.60
N ILE A 610 11.74 -17.44 7.75
CA ILE A 610 11.48 -16.03 7.89
C ILE A 610 12.68 -15.36 8.54
N PHE A 611 13.15 -14.30 7.91
CA PHE A 611 14.26 -13.49 8.40
C PHE A 611 13.76 -12.06 8.63
N VAL A 612 14.23 -11.46 9.71
CA VAL A 612 14.01 -10.04 10.04
C VAL A 612 15.37 -9.39 10.20
N ASP A 613 15.62 -8.34 9.42
CA ASP A 613 16.91 -7.65 9.37
C ASP A 613 18.08 -8.66 9.23
N GLY A 614 17.85 -9.70 8.41
CA GLY A 614 18.78 -10.76 8.09
C GLY A 614 19.03 -11.83 9.12
N LYS A 615 18.32 -11.79 10.19
CA LYS A 615 18.39 -12.85 11.20
C LYS A 615 17.19 -13.77 11.04
N GLU A 616 17.43 -15.07 10.99
CA GLU A 616 16.35 -16.03 11.03
C GLU A 616 15.60 -15.92 12.35
N VAL A 617 14.30 -15.66 12.25
CA VAL A 617 13.40 -15.53 13.41
C VAL A 617 12.45 -16.71 13.52
N GLY A 618 12.30 -17.51 12.46
CA GLY A 618 11.50 -18.71 12.48
C GLY A 618 11.61 -19.55 11.24
N HIS A 619 11.36 -20.84 11.42
CA HIS A 619 11.25 -21.79 10.33
C HIS A 619 10.26 -22.90 10.64
N THR A 620 9.74 -23.53 9.60
CA THR A 620 8.87 -24.68 9.70
C THR A 620 9.00 -25.57 8.46
N ALA A 621 8.87 -26.86 8.65
CA ALA A 621 8.80 -27.82 7.55
C ALA A 621 7.44 -27.80 6.82
N VAL A 622 6.43 -27.15 7.41
CA VAL A 622 5.10 -26.94 6.84
C VAL A 622 4.95 -25.50 6.35
N SER A 623 3.96 -25.22 5.54
CA SER A 623 3.79 -23.92 4.88
C SER A 623 3.27 -22.79 5.78
N TYR A 624 2.82 -23.05 7.02
CA TYR A 624 2.27 -22.03 7.91
C TYR A 624 3.17 -21.71 9.09
N THR A 625 3.32 -20.42 9.40
CA THR A 625 3.99 -19.97 10.62
C THR A 625 3.44 -18.65 11.14
N HIS A 626 3.55 -18.46 12.45
CA HIS A 626 3.08 -17.29 13.18
C HIS A 626 4.15 -16.85 14.19
N LEU A 627 4.69 -15.66 14.02
CA LEU A 627 5.80 -15.13 14.80
C LEU A 627 5.51 -13.70 15.26
N THR A 628 6.16 -13.28 16.34
CA THR A 628 6.09 -11.90 16.82
C THR A 628 7.43 -11.19 16.57
N LEU A 629 7.39 -10.02 15.94
CA LEU A 629 8.57 -9.19 15.72
C LEU A 629 9.25 -8.85 17.06
N PRO A 630 10.57 -8.76 17.09
CA PRO A 630 11.29 -8.19 18.23
C PRO A 630 10.78 -6.80 18.56
N LYS A 631 10.73 -6.49 19.87
CA LYS A 631 10.36 -5.13 20.34
C LYS A 631 11.51 -4.18 20.15
#